data_880c618f7ae6aa2844fd28562b5c00bb
#
_entry.id   880c618f7ae6aa2844fd28562b5c00bb
#
_cell.length_a   1.000
_cell.length_b   1.000
_cell.length_c   1.000
_cell.angle_alpha   90.00
_cell.angle_beta   90.00
_cell.angle_gamma   90.00
#
_symmetry.space_group_name_H-M   'P 1'
#
loop_
_entity.id
_entity.type
_entity.pdbx_description
1 polymer ?
#
loop_
_entity_poly.entity_id
_entity_poly.type
_entity_poly.pdbx_seq_one_letter_code
_entity_poly.pdbx_strand_id
1 'polypeptide(L)'
;MQNDLTTGSVFRNVVSFSLPYLLSYFWQTLYGMADLFIIGQFEGVASTTAVSIGSQVMHMLTVMLVGLAMGATVSIAQATGGGDKKRTASAIGNTVTLFMLLSLVLTALLLALRGGTVSIMSTPEEAVQGTLAYLTVCFIGIPFIAAYNIIASIFRGLGDSKSPMYFIAVACVVNIALDYYFMGTLHLGPAGAALGTTPSRPRSTVA
;
A
#
# COMPACT_ATOMS: atom_id res chain seq x y z
N MET A 1 3.97 17.83 17.01
CA MET A 1 3.07 18.97 17.22
C MET A 1 1.69 18.55 16.74
N GLN A 2 0.76 18.24 17.65
CA GLN A 2 -0.63 18.02 17.29
C GLN A 2 -1.20 19.38 16.83
N ASN A 3 -1.57 19.47 15.56
CA ASN A 3 -2.35 20.61 15.08
C ASN A 3 -3.75 20.47 15.68
N ASP A 4 -4.13 21.40 16.56
CA ASP A 4 -5.49 21.48 17.04
C ASP A 4 -6.40 21.97 15.91
N LEU A 5 -7.09 21.03 15.26
CA LEU A 5 -8.02 21.30 14.15
C LEU A 5 -9.41 21.71 14.65
N THR A 6 -9.64 21.75 15.99
CA THR A 6 -10.93 22.11 16.57
C THR A 6 -11.12 23.62 16.68
N THR A 7 -10.05 24.40 16.48
CA THR A 7 -10.05 25.86 16.59
C THR A 7 -9.72 26.53 15.26
N GLY A 8 -10.20 27.75 15.05
CA GLY A 8 -9.91 28.56 13.88
C GLY A 8 -10.87 28.38 12.70
N SER A 9 -10.44 28.79 11.49
CA SER A 9 -11.26 28.70 10.28
C SER A 9 -11.31 27.27 9.74
N VAL A 10 -12.51 26.71 9.67
CA VAL A 10 -12.76 25.35 9.14
C VAL A 10 -12.17 25.18 7.74
N PHE A 11 -12.39 26.14 6.85
CA PHE A 11 -11.89 26.11 5.49
C PHE A 11 -10.34 26.00 5.45
N ARG A 12 -9.66 26.81 6.24
CA ARG A 12 -8.18 26.80 6.32
C ARG A 12 -7.67 25.47 6.86
N ASN A 13 -8.33 24.94 7.89
CA ASN A 13 -7.98 23.65 8.49
C ASN A 13 -8.16 22.50 7.48
N VAL A 14 -9.28 22.49 6.75
CA VAL A 14 -9.55 21.48 5.69
C VAL A 14 -8.50 21.54 4.60
N VAL A 15 -8.19 22.72 4.04
CA VAL A 15 -7.18 22.87 2.98
C VAL A 15 -5.80 22.44 3.47
N SER A 16 -5.39 22.90 4.67
CA SER A 16 -4.09 22.57 5.25
C SER A 16 -3.91 21.07 5.53
N PHE A 17 -4.99 20.37 5.87
CA PHE A 17 -4.99 18.93 6.09
C PHE A 17 -5.04 18.13 4.78
N SER A 18 -5.83 18.59 3.80
CA SER A 18 -6.04 17.90 2.53
C SER A 18 -4.84 17.95 1.61
N LEU A 19 -4.06 19.05 1.62
CA LEU A 19 -2.92 19.22 0.71
C LEU A 19 -1.84 18.13 0.89
N PRO A 20 -1.34 17.83 2.10
CA PRO A 20 -0.41 16.71 2.30
C PRO A 20 -1.00 15.35 1.91
N TYR A 21 -2.31 15.18 2.09
CA TYR A 21 -3.00 13.95 1.71
C TYR A 21 -3.04 13.78 0.18
N LEU A 22 -3.35 14.84 -0.57
CA LEU A 22 -3.30 14.85 -2.04
C LEU A 22 -1.88 14.59 -2.56
N LEU A 23 -0.86 15.19 -1.95
CA LEU A 23 0.53 14.93 -2.29
C LEU A 23 0.92 13.46 -2.05
N SER A 24 0.39 12.83 -0.99
CA SER A 24 0.58 11.40 -0.75
C SER A 24 0.03 10.53 -1.89
N TYR A 25 -1.15 10.86 -2.41
CA TYR A 25 -1.74 10.19 -3.56
C TYR A 25 -0.91 10.40 -4.84
N PHE A 26 -0.42 11.61 -5.04
CA PHE A 26 0.45 11.92 -6.17
C PHE A 26 1.73 11.09 -6.15
N TRP A 27 2.40 10.99 -5.00
CA TRP A 27 3.59 10.14 -4.84
C TRP A 27 3.29 8.66 -5.11
N GLN A 28 2.15 8.15 -4.63
CA GLN A 28 1.73 6.76 -4.90
C GLN A 28 1.49 6.51 -6.40
N THR A 29 0.89 7.46 -7.09
CA THR A 29 0.67 7.33 -8.54
C THR A 29 1.99 7.36 -9.30
N LEU A 30 2.91 8.26 -8.92
CA LEU A 30 4.24 8.35 -9.54
C LEU A 30 5.02 7.04 -9.42
N TYR A 31 5.05 6.44 -8.22
CA TYR A 31 5.80 5.20 -8.07
C TYR A 31 5.18 4.05 -8.88
N GLY A 32 3.86 3.94 -8.94
CA GLY A 32 3.20 2.92 -9.77
C GLY A 32 3.45 3.10 -11.26
N MET A 33 3.58 4.34 -11.74
CA MET A 33 4.00 4.61 -13.12
C MET A 33 5.48 4.27 -13.35
N ALA A 34 6.35 4.60 -12.37
CA ALA A 34 7.77 4.30 -12.45
C ALA A 34 8.04 2.79 -12.49
N ASP A 35 7.33 1.99 -11.68
CA ASP A 35 7.40 0.54 -11.66
C ASP A 35 7.11 -0.06 -13.05
N LEU A 36 5.99 0.36 -13.69
CA LEU A 36 5.64 -0.08 -15.05
C LEU A 36 6.65 0.41 -16.10
N PHE A 37 7.20 1.60 -15.95
CA PHE A 37 8.21 2.12 -16.85
C PHE A 37 9.52 1.35 -16.75
N ILE A 38 9.99 1.07 -15.53
CA ILE A 38 11.23 0.33 -15.27
C ILE A 38 11.11 -1.09 -15.82
N ILE A 39 10.02 -1.81 -15.52
CA ILE A 39 9.86 -3.17 -16.04
C ILE A 39 9.77 -3.19 -17.57
N GLY A 40 9.12 -2.19 -18.18
CA GLY A 40 9.05 -2.05 -19.63
C GLY A 40 10.39 -1.80 -20.30
N GLN A 41 11.39 -1.28 -19.59
CA GLN A 41 12.75 -1.08 -20.12
C GLN A 41 13.63 -2.32 -20.03
N PHE A 42 13.48 -3.11 -18.96
CA PHE A 42 14.39 -4.25 -18.68
C PHE A 42 13.82 -5.60 -19.09
N GLU A 43 12.49 -5.68 -19.25
CA GLU A 43 11.79 -6.95 -19.47
C GLU A 43 10.92 -6.90 -20.74
N GLY A 44 10.53 -8.08 -21.23
CA GLY A 44 9.66 -8.20 -22.40
C GLY A 44 8.18 -7.90 -22.12
N VAL A 45 7.38 -7.91 -23.20
CA VAL A 45 5.94 -7.61 -23.16
C VAL A 45 5.17 -8.53 -22.20
N ALA A 46 5.52 -9.82 -22.14
CA ALA A 46 4.87 -10.79 -21.24
C ALA A 46 5.05 -10.40 -19.76
N SER A 47 6.26 -9.98 -19.36
CA SER A 47 6.57 -9.54 -18.00
C SER A 47 5.87 -8.23 -17.65
N THR A 48 5.87 -7.27 -18.59
CA THR A 48 5.16 -5.99 -18.41
C THR A 48 3.65 -6.20 -18.26
N THR A 49 3.08 -7.10 -19.08
CA THR A 49 1.65 -7.48 -18.97
C THR A 49 1.34 -8.13 -17.62
N ALA A 50 2.21 -9.03 -17.17
CA ALA A 50 2.06 -9.71 -15.88
C ALA A 50 2.03 -8.73 -14.70
N VAL A 51 2.96 -7.76 -14.66
CA VAL A 51 3.00 -6.72 -13.63
C VAL A 51 1.81 -5.78 -13.75
N SER A 52 1.42 -5.39 -14.95
CA SER A 52 0.27 -4.52 -15.16
C SER A 52 -1.03 -5.14 -14.62
N ILE A 53 -1.30 -6.42 -14.94
CA ILE A 53 -2.48 -7.15 -14.45
C ILE A 53 -2.39 -7.32 -12.93
N GLY A 54 -1.24 -7.74 -12.42
CA GLY A 54 -1.02 -7.92 -11.00
C GLY A 54 -1.19 -6.63 -10.20
N SER A 55 -0.66 -5.52 -10.72
CA SER A 55 -0.80 -4.19 -10.11
C SER A 55 -2.25 -3.72 -10.06
N GLN A 56 -3.06 -4.02 -11.08
CA GLN A 56 -4.51 -3.70 -11.04
C GLN A 56 -5.23 -4.45 -9.91
N VAL A 57 -4.93 -5.74 -9.75
CA VAL A 57 -5.48 -6.54 -8.63
C VAL A 57 -5.07 -5.93 -7.29
N MET A 58 -3.79 -5.60 -7.14
CA MET A 58 -3.26 -5.00 -5.91
C MET A 58 -3.84 -3.60 -5.66
N HIS A 59 -4.04 -2.81 -6.71
CA HIS A 59 -4.70 -1.50 -6.59
C HIS A 59 -6.12 -1.62 -6.06
N MET A 60 -6.92 -2.55 -6.62
CA MET A 60 -8.29 -2.81 -6.14
C MET A 60 -8.31 -3.21 -4.66
N LEU A 61 -7.42 -4.12 -4.25
CA LEU A 61 -7.30 -4.54 -2.85
C LEU A 61 -6.87 -3.37 -1.94
N THR A 62 -5.92 -2.55 -2.38
CA THR A 62 -5.45 -1.39 -1.63
C THR A 62 -6.56 -0.36 -1.45
N VAL A 63 -7.33 -0.05 -2.49
CA VAL A 63 -8.47 0.88 -2.40
C VAL A 63 -9.52 0.36 -1.42
N MET A 64 -9.79 -0.95 -1.40
CA MET A 64 -10.70 -1.56 -0.43
C MET A 64 -10.17 -1.40 1.01
N LEU A 65 -8.89 -1.69 1.25
CA LEU A 65 -8.25 -1.52 2.56
C LEU A 65 -8.26 -0.05 3.01
N VAL A 66 -7.96 0.88 2.10
CA VAL A 66 -8.00 2.33 2.39
C VAL A 66 -9.42 2.79 2.73
N GLY A 67 -10.43 2.30 1.99
CA GLY A 67 -11.84 2.60 2.29
C GLY A 67 -12.26 2.15 3.69
N LEU A 68 -11.88 0.93 4.08
CA LEU A 68 -12.10 0.43 5.44
C LEU A 68 -11.34 1.25 6.49
N ALA A 69 -10.08 1.60 6.21
CA ALA A 69 -9.24 2.40 7.08
C ALA A 69 -9.77 3.83 7.28
N MET A 70 -10.53 4.35 6.31
CA MET A 70 -11.17 5.66 6.46
C MET A 70 -12.20 5.67 7.61
N GLY A 71 -12.97 4.59 7.79
CA GLY A 71 -13.87 4.44 8.93
C GLY A 71 -13.15 4.50 10.27
N ALA A 72 -11.99 3.85 10.36
CA ALA A 72 -11.12 3.92 11.54
C ALA A 72 -10.58 5.34 11.76
N THR A 73 -10.13 6.03 10.70
CA THR A 73 -9.69 7.43 10.77
C THR A 73 -10.76 8.32 11.36
N VAL A 74 -12.01 8.21 10.90
CA VAL A 74 -13.16 9.00 11.39
C VAL A 74 -13.43 8.70 12.86
N SER A 75 -13.45 7.43 13.27
CA SER A 75 -13.68 7.03 14.66
C SER A 75 -12.63 7.58 15.61
N ILE A 76 -11.34 7.51 15.22
CA ILE A 76 -10.22 8.05 15.99
C ILE A 76 -10.32 9.58 16.06
N ALA A 77 -10.63 10.25 14.93
CA ALA A 77 -10.75 11.71 14.87
C ALA A 77 -11.87 12.23 15.77
N GLN A 78 -13.03 11.57 15.78
CA GLN A 78 -14.15 11.93 16.67
C GLN A 78 -13.80 11.78 18.15
N ALA A 79 -13.14 10.68 18.52
CA ALA A 79 -12.71 10.47 19.90
C ALA A 79 -11.64 11.48 20.33
N THR A 80 -10.67 11.79 19.44
CA THR A 80 -9.62 12.77 19.69
C THR A 80 -10.18 14.19 19.80
N GLY A 81 -11.05 14.59 18.85
CA GLY A 81 -11.70 15.91 18.87
C GLY A 81 -12.63 16.13 20.06
N GLY A 82 -13.24 15.05 20.59
CA GLY A 82 -14.02 15.06 21.82
C GLY A 82 -13.18 15.08 23.11
N GLY A 83 -11.85 15.02 23.03
CA GLY A 83 -10.95 15.02 24.19
C GLY A 83 -10.94 13.71 25.00
N ASP A 84 -11.62 12.66 24.54
CA ASP A 84 -11.72 11.38 25.24
C ASP A 84 -10.53 10.48 24.92
N LYS A 85 -9.47 10.62 25.72
CA LYS A 85 -8.22 9.83 25.56
C LYS A 85 -8.44 8.32 25.68
N LYS A 86 -9.37 7.88 26.53
CA LYS A 86 -9.66 6.45 26.72
C LYS A 86 -10.34 5.86 25.49
N ARG A 87 -11.31 6.57 24.95
CA ARG A 87 -11.99 6.19 23.71
C ARG A 87 -11.05 6.22 22.50
N THR A 88 -10.18 7.22 22.43
CA THR A 88 -9.13 7.30 21.38
C THR A 88 -8.20 6.09 21.43
N ALA A 89 -7.67 5.75 22.60
CA ALA A 89 -6.79 4.58 22.78
C ALA A 89 -7.51 3.26 22.43
N SER A 90 -8.77 3.11 22.82
CA SER A 90 -9.58 1.94 22.49
C SER A 90 -9.85 1.84 20.98
N ALA A 91 -10.18 2.96 20.33
CA ALA A 91 -10.41 3.00 18.88
C ALA A 91 -9.13 2.60 18.10
N ILE A 92 -7.95 3.09 18.53
CA ILE A 92 -6.67 2.72 17.94
C ILE A 92 -6.40 1.23 18.13
N GLY A 93 -6.53 0.69 19.34
CA GLY A 93 -6.27 -0.71 19.65
C GLY A 93 -7.19 -1.65 18.86
N ASN A 94 -8.49 -1.34 18.79
CA ASN A 94 -9.46 -2.10 18.02
C ASN A 94 -9.17 -2.07 16.52
N THR A 95 -8.75 -0.91 16.00
CA THR A 95 -8.36 -0.76 14.59
C THR A 95 -7.17 -1.65 14.27
N VAL A 96 -6.11 -1.61 15.08
CA VAL A 96 -4.91 -2.44 14.86
C VAL A 96 -5.28 -3.92 14.87
N THR A 97 -6.02 -4.39 15.87
CA THR A 97 -6.41 -5.79 16.00
C THR A 97 -7.27 -6.25 14.83
N LEU A 98 -8.32 -5.49 14.50
CA LEU A 98 -9.25 -5.83 13.43
C LEU A 98 -8.53 -5.94 12.07
N PHE A 99 -7.72 -4.95 11.73
CA PHE A 99 -7.04 -4.92 10.43
C PHE A 99 -5.93 -5.95 10.33
N MET A 100 -5.21 -6.24 11.40
CA MET A 100 -4.19 -7.30 11.40
C MET A 100 -4.85 -8.67 11.19
N LEU A 101 -5.94 -8.96 11.88
CA LEU A 101 -6.70 -10.20 11.66
C LEU A 101 -7.26 -10.27 10.24
N LEU A 102 -7.88 -9.19 9.76
CA LEU A 102 -8.42 -9.11 8.41
C LEU A 102 -7.33 -9.33 7.36
N SER A 103 -6.16 -8.73 7.52
CA SER A 103 -5.05 -8.87 6.58
C SER A 103 -4.50 -10.29 6.52
N LEU A 104 -4.41 -11.00 7.65
CA LEU A 104 -3.99 -12.39 7.69
C LEU A 104 -5.00 -13.31 7.00
N VAL A 105 -6.31 -13.14 7.28
CA VAL A 105 -7.38 -13.88 6.63
C VAL A 105 -7.39 -13.63 5.12
N LEU A 106 -7.26 -12.36 4.72
CA LEU A 106 -7.24 -11.96 3.32
C LEU A 106 -6.01 -12.55 2.59
N THR A 107 -4.84 -12.52 3.22
CA THR A 107 -3.63 -13.14 2.68
C THR A 107 -3.83 -14.65 2.45
N ALA A 108 -4.34 -15.38 3.44
CA ALA A 108 -4.57 -16.80 3.32
C ALA A 108 -5.59 -17.13 2.20
N LEU A 109 -6.69 -16.39 2.14
CA LEU A 109 -7.73 -16.55 1.14
C LEU A 109 -7.20 -16.26 -0.28
N LEU A 110 -6.48 -15.16 -0.47
CA LEU A 110 -5.97 -14.76 -1.78
C LEU A 110 -4.86 -15.69 -2.26
N LEU A 111 -4.00 -16.18 -1.38
CA LEU A 111 -3.01 -17.20 -1.72
C LEU A 111 -3.66 -18.51 -2.17
N ALA A 112 -4.75 -18.91 -1.51
CA ALA A 112 -5.51 -20.10 -1.90
C ALA A 112 -6.20 -19.90 -3.27
N LEU A 113 -6.71 -18.69 -3.55
CA LEU A 113 -7.50 -18.36 -4.75
C LEU A 113 -6.65 -17.75 -5.88
N ARG A 114 -5.32 -17.70 -5.77
CA ARG A 114 -4.43 -16.99 -6.73
C ARG A 114 -4.63 -17.45 -8.18
N GLY A 115 -4.82 -18.75 -8.41
CA GLY A 115 -5.08 -19.29 -9.75
C GLY A 115 -6.44 -18.84 -10.32
N GLY A 116 -7.47 -18.79 -9.48
CA GLY A 116 -8.77 -18.23 -9.85
C GLY A 116 -8.72 -16.75 -10.20
N THR A 117 -7.93 -15.97 -9.45
CA THR A 117 -7.72 -14.54 -9.73
C THR A 117 -7.13 -14.31 -11.12
N VAL A 118 -6.10 -15.06 -11.49
CA VAL A 118 -5.47 -14.98 -12.81
C VAL A 118 -6.43 -15.36 -13.94
N SER A 119 -7.27 -16.38 -13.71
CA SER A 119 -8.30 -16.80 -14.66
C SER A 119 -9.39 -15.75 -14.85
N ILE A 120 -9.90 -15.15 -13.76
CA ILE A 120 -10.92 -14.08 -13.81
C ILE A 120 -10.39 -12.84 -14.56
N MET A 121 -9.10 -12.52 -14.40
CA MET A 121 -8.48 -11.39 -15.08
C MET A 121 -8.21 -11.65 -16.57
N SER A 122 -8.57 -12.83 -17.09
CA SER A 122 -8.34 -13.22 -18.50
C SER A 122 -6.90 -13.01 -18.94
N THR A 123 -5.95 -13.38 -18.07
CA THR A 123 -4.51 -13.17 -18.29
C THR A 123 -4.05 -13.97 -19.50
N PRO A 124 -3.33 -13.37 -20.48
CA PRO A 124 -2.76 -14.06 -21.60
C PRO A 124 -1.83 -15.21 -21.13
N GLU A 125 -1.83 -16.34 -21.84
CA GLU A 125 -1.07 -17.54 -21.45
C GLU A 125 0.41 -17.25 -21.19
N GLU A 126 1.02 -16.39 -22.00
CA GLU A 126 2.42 -15.97 -21.89
C GLU A 126 2.72 -15.22 -20.58
N ALA A 127 1.72 -14.52 -20.01
CA ALA A 127 1.86 -13.71 -18.79
C ALA A 127 1.42 -14.45 -17.52
N VAL A 128 0.74 -15.59 -17.61
CA VAL A 128 0.16 -16.33 -16.46
C VAL A 128 1.20 -16.61 -15.39
N GLN A 129 2.35 -17.17 -15.75
CA GLN A 129 3.38 -17.53 -14.78
C GLN A 129 3.97 -16.28 -14.08
N GLY A 130 4.22 -15.21 -14.83
CA GLY A 130 4.69 -13.94 -14.30
C GLY A 130 3.66 -13.31 -13.34
N THR A 131 2.38 -13.31 -13.72
CA THR A 131 1.28 -12.78 -12.87
C THR A 131 1.13 -13.58 -11.58
N LEU A 132 1.21 -14.92 -11.64
CA LEU A 132 1.17 -15.78 -10.46
C LEU A 132 2.34 -15.50 -9.50
N ALA A 133 3.54 -15.35 -10.04
CA ALA A 133 4.74 -15.02 -9.26
C ALA A 133 4.58 -13.66 -8.58
N TYR A 134 4.21 -12.63 -9.35
CA TYR A 134 3.96 -11.28 -8.86
C TYR A 134 2.89 -11.26 -7.74
N LEU A 135 1.70 -11.81 -8.00
CA LEU A 135 0.60 -11.85 -7.04
C LEU A 135 0.96 -12.64 -5.78
N THR A 136 1.73 -13.73 -5.90
CA THR A 136 2.14 -14.51 -4.73
C THR A 136 2.98 -13.66 -3.77
N VAL A 137 3.97 -12.93 -4.28
CA VAL A 137 4.81 -12.04 -3.46
C VAL A 137 3.98 -10.90 -2.87
N CYS A 138 3.14 -10.27 -3.68
CA CYS A 138 2.28 -9.17 -3.23
C CYS A 138 1.26 -9.63 -2.17
N PHE A 139 0.65 -10.80 -2.31
CA PHE A 139 -0.32 -11.32 -1.33
C PHE A 139 0.34 -11.64 0.02
N ILE A 140 1.58 -12.15 0.01
CA ILE A 140 2.37 -12.30 1.24
C ILE A 140 2.67 -10.93 1.87
N GLY A 141 2.77 -9.88 1.06
CA GLY A 141 2.99 -8.49 1.48
C GLY A 141 1.76 -7.78 2.07
N ILE A 142 0.54 -8.31 1.89
CA ILE A 142 -0.70 -7.66 2.36
C ILE A 142 -0.68 -7.26 3.84
N PRO A 143 -0.19 -8.07 4.80
CA PRO A 143 -0.11 -7.66 6.20
C PRO A 143 0.75 -6.41 6.41
N PHE A 144 1.83 -6.24 5.65
CA PHE A 144 2.69 -5.04 5.72
C PHE A 144 1.99 -3.83 5.13
N ILE A 145 1.29 -3.99 4.00
CA ILE A 145 0.48 -2.94 3.38
C ILE A 145 -0.64 -2.51 4.33
N ALA A 146 -1.32 -3.47 4.98
CA ALA A 146 -2.34 -3.19 5.98
C ALA A 146 -1.76 -2.44 7.18
N ALA A 147 -0.63 -2.89 7.74
CA ALA A 147 0.04 -2.22 8.85
C ALA A 147 0.39 -0.76 8.52
N TYR A 148 0.93 -0.53 7.32
CA TYR A 148 1.20 0.82 6.83
C TYR A 148 -0.08 1.68 6.76
N ASN A 149 -1.16 1.15 6.18
CA ASN A 149 -2.44 1.87 6.08
C ASN A 149 -3.07 2.15 7.45
N ILE A 150 -2.92 1.23 8.43
CA ILE A 150 -3.35 1.43 9.81
C ILE A 150 -2.59 2.61 10.44
N ILE A 151 -1.26 2.60 10.34
CA ILE A 151 -0.42 3.66 10.89
C ILE A 151 -0.80 5.01 10.27
N ALA A 152 -0.94 5.08 8.95
CA ALA A 152 -1.36 6.28 8.25
C ALA A 152 -2.75 6.75 8.68
N SER A 153 -3.70 5.83 8.93
CA SER A 153 -5.05 6.14 9.42
C SER A 153 -5.04 6.69 10.84
N ILE A 154 -4.20 6.13 11.72
CA ILE A 154 -4.04 6.61 13.10
C ILE A 154 -3.51 8.04 13.08
N PHE A 155 -2.43 8.32 12.35
CA PHE A 155 -1.88 9.67 12.24
C PHE A 155 -2.91 10.66 11.71
N ARG A 156 -3.63 10.31 10.64
CA ARG A 156 -4.70 11.15 10.09
C ARG A 156 -5.83 11.37 11.09
N GLY A 157 -6.25 10.34 11.81
CA GLY A 157 -7.26 10.44 12.87
C GLY A 157 -6.84 11.31 14.05
N LEU A 158 -5.54 11.39 14.33
CA LEU A 158 -4.95 12.28 15.32
C LEU A 158 -4.70 13.72 14.81
N GLY A 159 -5.08 14.03 13.55
CA GLY A 159 -4.94 15.35 12.96
C GLY A 159 -3.57 15.59 12.27
N ASP A 160 -2.73 14.55 12.14
CA ASP A 160 -1.44 14.65 11.46
C ASP A 160 -1.51 14.00 10.07
N SER A 161 -1.62 14.81 9.03
CA SER A 161 -1.56 14.38 7.63
C SER A 161 -0.17 14.49 7.01
N LYS A 162 0.78 15.16 7.70
CA LYS A 162 2.13 15.41 7.17
C LYS A 162 3.04 14.20 7.37
N SER A 163 3.01 13.57 8.55
CA SER A 163 3.85 12.41 8.82
C SER A 163 3.62 11.25 7.84
N PRO A 164 2.36 10.83 7.54
CA PRO A 164 2.13 9.84 6.50
C PRO A 164 2.66 10.25 5.12
N MET A 165 2.55 11.53 4.74
CA MET A 165 3.07 12.04 3.48
C MET A 165 4.59 11.84 3.35
N TYR A 166 5.35 12.15 4.41
CA TYR A 166 6.80 11.94 4.40
C TYR A 166 7.18 10.46 4.32
N PHE A 167 6.46 9.59 5.04
CA PHE A 167 6.69 8.15 4.95
C PHE A 167 6.45 7.62 3.54
N ILE A 168 5.39 8.08 2.87
CA ILE A 168 5.10 7.71 1.47
C ILE A 168 6.20 8.22 0.54
N ALA A 169 6.62 9.47 0.69
CA ALA A 169 7.66 10.04 -0.16
C ALA A 169 8.98 9.25 -0.04
N VAL A 170 9.40 8.91 1.18
CA VAL A 170 10.58 8.08 1.41
C VAL A 170 10.39 6.68 0.83
N ALA A 171 9.25 6.05 1.07
CA ALA A 171 8.94 4.73 0.53
C ALA A 171 8.96 4.73 -1.01
N CYS A 172 8.43 5.77 -1.66
CA CYS A 172 8.45 5.92 -3.11
C CYS A 172 9.89 5.95 -3.66
N VAL A 173 10.77 6.74 -3.07
CA VAL A 173 12.18 6.81 -3.48
C VAL A 173 12.89 5.48 -3.30
N VAL A 174 12.66 4.83 -2.16
CA VAL A 174 13.25 3.51 -1.85
C VAL A 174 12.73 2.45 -2.82
N ASN A 175 11.43 2.43 -3.12
CA ASN A 175 10.84 1.48 -4.07
C ASN A 175 11.44 1.64 -5.46
N ILE A 176 11.49 2.86 -6.00
CA ILE A 176 12.09 3.13 -7.30
C ILE A 176 13.55 2.66 -7.35
N ALA A 177 14.32 2.90 -6.29
CA ALA A 177 15.71 2.46 -6.22
C ALA A 177 15.83 0.92 -6.16
N LEU A 178 14.94 0.25 -5.41
CA LEU A 178 14.88 -1.21 -5.33
C LEU A 178 14.44 -1.85 -6.64
N ASP A 179 13.47 -1.26 -7.34
CA ASP A 179 13.01 -1.74 -8.65
C ASP A 179 14.15 -1.69 -9.67
N TYR A 180 14.89 -0.58 -9.72
CA TYR A 180 16.08 -0.48 -10.56
C TYR A 180 17.14 -1.53 -10.20
N TYR A 181 17.34 -1.80 -8.92
CA TYR A 181 18.30 -2.79 -8.45
C TYR A 181 17.84 -4.21 -8.76
N PHE A 182 16.59 -4.57 -8.45
CA PHE A 182 16.09 -5.94 -8.64
C PHE A 182 15.84 -6.30 -10.10
N MET A 183 15.32 -5.37 -10.89
CA MET A 183 15.06 -5.60 -12.30
C MET A 183 16.26 -5.30 -13.19
N GLY A 184 16.97 -4.18 -12.93
CA GLY A 184 18.10 -3.76 -13.75
C GLY A 184 19.39 -4.56 -13.50
N THR A 185 19.65 -4.98 -12.25
CA THR A 185 20.91 -5.68 -11.90
C THR A 185 20.72 -7.18 -11.71
N LEU A 186 19.63 -7.60 -11.06
CA LEU A 186 19.36 -9.00 -10.72
C LEU A 186 18.45 -9.72 -11.72
N HIS A 187 17.83 -9.00 -12.65
CA HIS A 187 16.92 -9.55 -13.69
C HIS A 187 15.86 -10.51 -13.13
N LEU A 188 15.24 -10.15 -12.00
CA LEU A 188 14.24 -10.98 -11.32
C LEU A 188 12.85 -10.93 -11.95
N GLY A 189 12.67 -10.15 -13.03
CA GLY A 189 11.41 -10.04 -13.76
C GLY A 189 10.24 -9.58 -12.88
N PRO A 190 9.00 -10.10 -13.12
CA PRO A 190 7.81 -9.70 -12.37
C PRO A 190 7.91 -9.91 -10.85
N ALA A 191 8.66 -10.92 -10.40
CA ALA A 191 8.89 -11.14 -8.97
C ALA A 191 9.79 -10.06 -8.36
N GLY A 192 10.73 -9.49 -9.14
CA GLY A 192 11.55 -8.35 -8.72
C GLY A 192 10.73 -7.09 -8.48
N ALA A 193 9.82 -6.76 -9.41
CA ALA A 193 8.87 -5.67 -9.26
C ALA A 193 8.00 -5.81 -7.99
N ALA A 194 7.49 -7.02 -7.73
CA ALA A 194 6.72 -7.29 -6.54
C ALA A 194 7.53 -7.14 -5.24
N LEU A 195 8.82 -7.51 -5.27
CA LEU A 195 9.73 -7.33 -4.13
C LEU A 195 10.05 -5.87 -3.85
N GLY A 196 10.18 -5.04 -4.88
CA GLY A 196 10.34 -3.59 -4.75
C GLY A 196 9.12 -2.94 -4.09
N THR A 197 7.94 -3.37 -4.48
CA THR A 197 6.66 -2.85 -3.97
C THR A 197 6.36 -3.32 -2.53
N THR A 198 6.87 -4.48 -2.14
CA THR A 198 6.66 -5.05 -0.80
C THR A 198 7.88 -4.73 0.06
N PRO A 199 7.78 -3.96 1.17
CA PRO A 199 8.91 -3.72 2.06
C PRO A 199 9.32 -5.04 2.71
N SER A 200 10.18 -5.80 2.06
CA SER A 200 10.55 -7.12 2.49
C SER A 200 12.05 -7.29 2.70
N ARG A 201 12.34 -8.06 3.72
CA ARG A 201 13.63 -8.55 4.17
C ARG A 201 14.56 -8.98 3.04
N PRO A 202 15.88 -8.72 3.19
CA PRO A 202 16.87 -9.33 2.33
C PRO A 202 16.82 -10.85 2.53
N ARG A 203 16.48 -11.59 1.50
CA ARG A 203 16.74 -13.01 1.47
C ARG A 203 18.13 -13.21 0.88
N SER A 204 19.05 -13.52 1.77
CA SER A 204 20.30 -14.17 1.45
C SER A 204 20.03 -15.42 0.61
N THR A 205 20.69 -15.48 -0.55
CA THR A 205 21.27 -16.66 -1.17
C THR A 205 20.62 -18.02 -0.92
N VAL A 206 20.13 -18.62 -2.00
CA VAL A 206 20.36 -20.07 -2.19
C VAL A 206 20.87 -20.25 -3.61
N ALA A 207 22.06 -20.86 -3.65
CA ALA A 207 22.76 -21.32 -4.83
C ALA A 207 21.97 -22.34 -5.65
#